data_d373195fae5e5d0f4ed153312becaa76
#
_entry.id   d373195fae5e5d0f4ed153312becaa76
#
_cell.length_a   1.000
_cell.length_b   1.000
_cell.length_c   1.000
_cell.angle_alpha   90.00
_cell.angle_beta   90.00
_cell.angle_gamma   90.00
#
_symmetry.space_group_name_H-M   'P 1'
#
loop_
_entity.id
_entity.type
_entity.pdbx_description
1 polymer ?
#
loop_
_entity_poly.entity_id
_entity_poly.type
_entity_poly.pdbx_seq_one_letter_code
_entity_poly.pdbx_strand_id
1 'polypeptide(L)' 'MLTVNNSDYPFREGMTIKSLMDEKGYVFHRIIVKLNGKLVEDDNLANTLLHDGDNVEAIHVFAGG' A
#
# COMPACT_ATOMS: atom_id res chain seq x y z
N MET A 1 0.85 -10.58 10.36
CA MET A 1 1.70 -10.34 9.18
C MET A 1 0.82 -10.03 7.99
N LEU A 2 1.15 -9.03 7.21
CA LEU A 2 0.49 -8.77 5.94
C LEU A 2 1.48 -9.00 4.81
N THR A 3 1.03 -8.87 3.56
CA THR A 3 1.93 -9.00 2.42
C THR A 3 1.94 -7.72 1.61
N VAL A 4 3.10 -7.36 1.09
CA VAL A 4 3.28 -6.23 0.19
C VAL A 4 4.01 -6.75 -1.04
N ASN A 5 3.34 -6.71 -2.18
CA ASN A 5 3.87 -7.24 -3.43
C ASN A 5 4.36 -8.68 -3.26
N ASN A 6 3.55 -9.50 -2.60
CA ASN A 6 3.79 -10.93 -2.36
C ASN A 6 4.94 -11.22 -1.38
N SER A 7 5.41 -10.21 -0.65
CA SER A 7 6.43 -10.40 0.37
C SER A 7 5.83 -10.10 1.74
N ASP A 8 6.15 -10.92 2.73
CA ASP A 8 5.67 -10.70 4.09
C ASP A 8 6.17 -9.38 4.65
N TYR A 9 5.31 -8.72 5.41
CA TYR A 9 5.63 -7.46 6.05
C TYR A 9 5.02 -7.43 7.45
N PRO A 10 5.75 -6.94 8.46
CA PRO A 10 5.22 -6.91 9.83
C PRO A 10 4.00 -6.01 9.93
N PHE A 11 2.95 -6.52 10.55
CA PHE A 11 1.75 -5.73 10.80
C PHE A 11 1.86 -5.04 12.17
N ARG A 12 1.40 -3.78 12.22
CA ARG A 12 1.28 -3.03 13.47
C ARG A 12 -0.09 -2.37 13.51
N GLU A 13 -0.68 -2.32 14.69
CA GLU A 13 -1.96 -1.62 14.89
C GLU A 13 -1.83 -0.16 14.46
N GLY A 14 -2.86 0.32 13.78
CA GLY A 14 -2.89 1.70 13.33
C GLY A 14 -2.17 1.98 12.03
N MET A 15 -1.63 0.96 11.37
CA MET A 15 -1.02 1.15 10.06
C MET A 15 -2.05 1.56 9.04
N THR A 16 -1.71 2.56 8.22
CA THR A 16 -2.48 2.90 7.04
C THR A 16 -1.65 2.55 5.81
N ILE A 17 -2.31 2.57 4.64
CA ILE A 17 -1.57 2.34 3.40
C ILE A 17 -0.50 3.41 3.24
N LYS A 18 -0.85 4.68 3.54
CA LYS A 18 0.14 5.75 3.41
C LYS A 18 1.34 5.53 4.31
N SER A 19 1.13 5.15 5.57
CA SER A 19 2.25 4.91 6.47
C SER A 19 3.12 3.77 5.98
N LEU A 20 2.51 2.73 5.41
CA LEU A 20 3.26 1.61 4.84
C LEU A 20 4.10 2.08 3.66
N MET A 21 3.52 2.89 2.76
CA MET A 21 4.26 3.41 1.62
C MET A 21 5.44 4.28 2.07
N ASP A 22 5.22 5.10 3.11
CA ASP A 22 6.29 5.93 3.66
C ASP A 22 7.42 5.09 4.22
N GLU A 23 7.10 4.01 4.94
CA GLU A 23 8.11 3.12 5.49
C GLU A 23 8.92 2.43 4.40
N LYS A 24 8.29 2.09 3.29
CA LYS A 24 8.95 1.44 2.17
C LYS A 24 9.67 2.44 1.26
N GLY A 25 9.47 3.74 1.48
CA GLY A 25 10.06 4.77 0.64
C GLY A 25 9.40 4.89 -0.72
N TYR A 26 8.18 4.44 -0.88
CA TYR A 26 7.46 4.52 -2.14
C TYR A 26 6.86 5.90 -2.34
N VAL A 27 6.89 6.39 -3.59
CA VAL A 27 6.30 7.68 -3.95
C VAL A 27 4.86 7.41 -4.38
N PHE A 28 3.93 7.63 -3.45
CA PHE A 28 2.55 7.14 -3.63
C PHE A 28 1.78 7.83 -4.76
N HIS A 29 2.13 9.06 -5.15
CA HIS A 29 1.43 9.70 -6.26
C HIS A 29 1.85 9.15 -7.63
N ARG A 30 2.80 8.23 -7.66
CA ARG A 30 3.22 7.53 -8.88
C ARG A 30 3.01 6.03 -8.74
N ILE A 31 2.14 5.65 -7.83
CA ILE A 31 1.88 4.25 -7.51
C ILE A 31 0.38 4.01 -7.54
N ILE A 32 -0.01 2.91 -8.16
CA ILE A 32 -1.36 2.40 -8.05
C ILE A 32 -1.36 1.38 -6.92
N VAL A 33 -2.23 1.58 -5.94
CA VAL A 33 -2.30 0.69 -4.79
C VAL A 33 -3.60 -0.11 -4.83
N LYS A 34 -3.47 -1.41 -4.64
CA LYS A 34 -4.63 -2.30 -4.50
C LYS A 34 -4.55 -2.97 -3.14
N LEU A 35 -5.68 -2.97 -2.45
CA LEU A 35 -5.82 -3.66 -1.17
C LEU A 35 -6.77 -4.83 -1.35
N ASN A 36 -6.24 -6.04 -1.19
CA ASN A 36 -7.02 -7.27 -1.37
C ASN A 36 -7.72 -7.29 -2.73
N GLY A 37 -7.01 -6.83 -3.76
CA GLY A 37 -7.52 -6.84 -5.13
C GLY A 37 -8.36 -5.63 -5.52
N LYS A 38 -8.58 -4.69 -4.59
CA LYS A 38 -9.39 -3.50 -4.88
C LYS A 38 -8.52 -2.27 -4.96
N LEU A 39 -8.75 -1.46 -5.98
CA LEU A 39 -8.04 -0.20 -6.16
C LEU A 39 -8.34 0.76 -5.02
N VAL A 40 -7.31 1.39 -4.48
CA VAL A 40 -7.46 2.44 -3.45
C VAL A 40 -6.93 3.74 -4.05
N GLU A 41 -7.80 4.75 -4.06
CA GLU A 41 -7.44 6.07 -4.60
C GLU A 41 -6.41 6.75 -3.70
N ASP A 42 -5.58 7.62 -4.31
CA ASP A 42 -4.56 8.36 -3.57
C ASP A 42 -5.14 9.11 -2.37
N ASP A 43 -6.32 9.70 -2.54
CA ASP A 43 -6.95 10.47 -1.46
C ASP A 43 -7.33 9.60 -0.27
N ASN A 44 -7.41 8.30 -0.45
CA ASN A 44 -7.83 7.39 0.60
C ASN A 44 -6.67 6.63 1.25
N LEU A 45 -5.46 6.81 0.77
CA LEU A 45 -4.32 6.05 1.30
C LEU A 45 -4.08 6.31 2.78
N ALA A 46 -4.22 7.57 3.20
CA ALA A 46 -4.03 7.93 4.60
C ALA A 46 -5.22 7.54 5.49
N ASN A 47 -6.35 7.27 4.89
CA ASN A 47 -7.59 6.95 5.61
C ASN A 47 -7.92 5.46 5.63
N THR A 48 -7.14 4.66 4.92
CA THR A 48 -7.40 3.22 4.82
C THR A 48 -6.51 2.47 5.80
N LEU A 49 -7.11 1.97 6.87
CA LEU A 49 -6.39 1.17 7.85
C LEU A 49 -6.12 -0.22 7.30
N LEU A 50 -4.95 -0.72 7.61
CA LEU A 50 -4.57 -2.08 7.27
C LEU A 50 -4.89 -3.02 8.42
N HIS A 51 -5.10 -4.28 8.08
CA HIS A 51 -5.39 -5.33 9.05
C HIS A 51 -4.42 -6.48 8.85
N ASP A 52 -4.24 -7.27 9.89
CA ASP A 52 -3.42 -8.47 9.81
C ASP A 52 -3.97 -9.38 8.73
N GLY A 53 -3.08 -9.87 7.88
CA GLY A 53 -3.48 -10.75 6.78
C GLY A 53 -3.82 -10.05 5.47
N ASP A 54 -3.81 -8.71 5.45
CA ASP A 54 -4.11 -7.98 4.22
C ASP A 54 -3.03 -8.20 3.16
N ASN A 55 -3.46 -8.13 1.90
CA ASN A 55 -2.57 -8.20 0.75
C ASN A 55 -2.56 -6.85 0.06
N VAL A 56 -1.40 -6.20 0.07
CA VAL A 56 -1.21 -4.88 -0.54
C VAL A 56 -0.38 -5.04 -1.79
N GLU A 57 -0.85 -4.46 -2.88
CA GLU A 57 -0.10 -4.41 -4.13
C GLU A 57 0.19 -2.95 -4.46
N ALA A 58 1.45 -2.63 -4.62
CA ALA A 58 1.89 -1.29 -4.99
C ALA A 58 2.55 -1.39 -6.37
N ILE A 59 1.89 -0.86 -7.37
CA ILE A 59 2.32 -0.94 -8.76
C ILE A 59 2.87 0.41 -9.17
N HIS A 60 4.15 0.45 -9.49
CA HIS A 60 4.80 1.69 -9.93
C HIS A 60 4.39 2.01 -11.36
N VAL A 61 4.00 3.27 -11.59
CA VAL A 61 3.61 3.75 -12.90
C VAL A 61 4.73 4.64 -13.44
N PHE A 62 5.28 4.26 -14.58
CA PHE A 62 6.32 5.05 -15.23
C PHE A 62 5.67 5.94 -16.27
N ALA A 63 5.61 7.23 -15.95
CA ALA A 63 5.00 8.19 -16.85
C ALA A 63 5.88 8.42 -18.06
N GLY A 64 5.24 8.48 -19.19
CA GLY A 64 5.85 8.93 -20.40
C GLY A 64 6.90 8.02 -20.97
N GLY A 65 6.94 6.89 -20.44
CA GLY A 65 7.81 5.84 -20.97
C GLY A 65 9.03 6.36 -21.58
#